data_e1f2d80ba048392375469bb18b4dc93d
#
_entry.id   e1f2d80ba048392375469bb18b4dc93d
#
_cell.length_a   1.000
_cell.length_b   1.000
_cell.length_c   1.000
_cell.angle_alpha   90.00
_cell.angle_beta   90.00
_cell.angle_gamma   90.00
#
_symmetry.space_group_name_H-M   'P 1'
#
loop_
_entity.id
_entity.type
_entity.pdbx_description
1 polymer ?
#
loop_
_entity_poly.entity_id
_entity_poly.type
_entity_poly.pdbx_seq_one_letter_code
_entity_poly.pdbx_strand_id
1 'polypeptide(L)' 'MNNENRTPHWIPCPACNEKTDVKIYEDTVLVKFPLCCPKCGRETMIDVVKLRMVKSK' A
#
# COMPACT_ATOMS: atom_id res chain seq x y z
N MET A 1 10.47 -20.66 -4.34
CA MET A 1 10.68 -20.26 -4.18
C MET A 1 11.05 -19.10 -4.48
N ASN A 2 11.43 -18.66 -4.98
CA ASN A 2 11.93 -17.66 -5.16
C ASN A 2 11.19 -16.72 -5.80
N ASN A 3 11.15 -15.54 -5.69
CA ASN A 3 10.33 -14.56 -6.18
C ASN A 3 11.05 -13.47 -6.83
N GLU A 4 12.10 -13.80 -7.47
CA GLU A 4 12.86 -12.82 -8.08
C GLU A 4 12.17 -12.11 -9.18
N ASN A 5 11.13 -12.70 -9.74
CA ASN A 5 10.43 -12.07 -10.85
C ASN A 5 9.33 -11.14 -10.40
N ARG A 6 9.14 -11.00 -9.12
CA ARG A 6 8.08 -10.15 -8.63
C ARG A 6 8.54 -8.71 -8.56
N THR A 7 7.70 -7.81 -8.98
CA THR A 7 8.02 -6.39 -8.99
C THR A 7 7.29 -5.71 -7.85
N PRO A 8 8.02 -5.07 -6.94
CA PRO A 8 7.36 -4.37 -5.85
C PRO A 8 6.74 -3.08 -6.33
N HIS A 9 5.63 -2.72 -5.72
CA HIS A 9 4.93 -1.48 -6.02
C HIS A 9 4.74 -0.71 -4.73
N TRP A 10 5.04 0.55 -4.77
CA TRP A 10 4.87 1.39 -3.60
C TRP A 10 3.43 1.86 -3.52
N ILE A 11 2.88 1.93 -2.32
CA ILE A 11 1.52 2.40 -2.14
C ILE A 11 1.54 3.92 -2.07
N PRO A 12 0.74 4.59 -2.90
CA PRO A 12 0.67 6.04 -2.81
C PRO A 12 -0.26 6.45 -1.67
N CYS A 13 0.05 7.55 -1.04
CA CYS A 13 -0.79 8.07 0.03
C CYS A 13 -2.10 8.61 -0.56
N PRO A 14 -3.24 8.15 -0.06
CA PRO A 14 -4.52 8.63 -0.60
C PRO A 14 -4.80 10.08 -0.27
N ALA A 15 -4.04 10.67 0.64
CA ALA A 15 -4.28 12.06 1.00
C ALA A 15 -3.44 13.02 0.19
N CYS A 16 -2.16 12.71 -0.03
CA CYS A 16 -1.27 13.62 -0.73
C CYS A 16 -0.67 13.03 -1.99
N ASN A 17 -0.96 11.77 -2.29
CA ASN A 17 -0.49 11.11 -3.50
C ASN A 17 1.03 10.90 -3.55
N GLU A 18 1.72 11.04 -2.45
CA GLU A 18 3.15 10.77 -2.42
C GLU A 18 3.39 9.31 -2.11
N LYS A 19 4.50 8.78 -2.57
CA LYS A 19 4.84 7.40 -2.26
C LYS A 19 5.09 7.23 -0.78
N THR A 20 4.61 6.12 -0.23
CA THR A 20 4.88 5.81 1.16
C THR A 20 6.00 4.78 1.22
N ASP A 21 6.30 4.29 2.42
CA ASP A 21 7.35 3.30 2.60
C ASP A 21 6.85 1.88 2.48
N VAL A 22 5.62 1.69 2.07
CA VAL A 22 5.02 0.36 2.05
C VAL A 22 5.06 -0.20 0.64
N LYS A 23 5.63 -1.38 0.49
CA LYS A 23 5.70 -2.06 -0.80
C LYS A 23 4.71 -3.20 -0.82
N ILE A 24 4.09 -3.43 -1.95
CA ILE A 24 3.20 -4.56 -2.13
C ILE A 24 3.53 -5.27 -3.43
N TYR A 25 3.05 -6.48 -3.54
CA TYR A 25 3.25 -7.31 -4.73
C TYR A 25 1.89 -7.73 -5.27
N GLU A 26 1.91 -8.40 -6.42
CA GLU A 26 0.65 -8.76 -7.06
C GLU A 26 -0.22 -9.63 -6.19
N ASP A 27 0.37 -10.45 -5.33
CA ASP A 27 -0.45 -11.33 -4.51
C ASP A 27 -0.56 -10.84 -3.07
N THR A 28 -0.20 -9.60 -2.83
CA THR A 28 -0.30 -9.04 -1.48
C THR A 28 -1.76 -8.74 -1.17
N VAL A 29 -2.20 -9.15 0.00
CA VAL A 29 -3.54 -8.85 0.47
C VAL A 29 -3.43 -8.20 1.83
N LEU A 30 -4.01 -7.01 1.96
CA LEU A 30 -4.03 -6.29 3.22
C LEU A 30 -5.46 -5.94 3.56
N VAL A 31 -5.82 -6.10 4.82
CA VAL A 31 -7.17 -5.79 5.28
C VAL A 31 -7.05 -4.83 6.46
N LYS A 32 -7.68 -3.68 6.35
CA LYS A 32 -7.66 -2.68 7.40
C LYS A 32 -6.24 -2.37 7.82
N PHE A 33 -5.40 -2.13 6.84
CA PHE A 33 -4.00 -1.84 7.09
C PHE A 33 -3.82 -0.34 7.36
N PRO A 34 -3.19 0.03 8.48
CA PRO A 34 -2.99 1.44 8.76
C PRO A 34 -1.81 1.96 7.95
N LEU A 35 -2.10 2.73 6.93
CA LEU A 35 -1.08 3.30 6.07
C LEU A 35 -0.71 4.67 6.58
N CYS A 36 0.52 4.81 7.00
CA CYS A 36 1.00 6.07 7.53
C CYS A 36 1.91 6.72 6.50
N CYS A 37 1.60 7.93 6.12
CA CYS A 37 2.39 8.66 5.14
C CYS A 37 3.41 9.53 5.84
N PRO A 38 4.70 9.34 5.53
CA PRO A 38 5.72 10.16 6.18
C PRO A 38 5.74 11.60 5.69
N LYS A 39 5.09 11.86 4.55
CA LYS A 39 5.10 13.20 4.01
C LYS A 39 4.03 14.08 4.64
N CYS A 40 2.81 13.58 4.72
CA CYS A 40 1.74 14.40 5.29
C CYS A 40 1.41 14.00 6.71
N GLY A 41 1.98 12.93 7.21
CA GLY A 41 1.77 12.53 8.59
C GLY A 41 0.40 11.96 8.88
N ARG A 42 -0.35 11.60 7.86
CA ARG A 42 -1.69 11.07 8.08
C ARG A 42 -1.68 9.56 8.06
N GLU A 43 -2.57 8.98 8.83
CA GLU A 43 -2.74 7.55 8.85
C GLU A 43 -4.11 7.23 8.28
N THR A 44 -4.17 6.33 7.33
CA THR A 44 -5.42 5.97 6.67
C THR A 44 -5.54 4.46 6.64
N MET A 45 -6.71 3.96 6.99
CA MET A 45 -6.95 2.52 6.89
C MET A 45 -7.27 2.18 5.46
N ILE A 46 -6.59 1.19 4.92
CA ILE A 46 -6.80 0.79 3.53
C ILE A 46 -6.87 -0.71 3.42
N ASP A 47 -7.44 -1.17 2.32
CA ASP A 47 -7.44 -2.57 1.94
C ASP A 47 -6.71 -2.67 0.63
N VAL A 48 -5.95 -3.73 0.45
CA VAL A 48 -5.22 -3.96 -0.80
C VAL A 48 -5.45 -5.39 -1.26
N VAL A 49 -5.83 -5.55 -2.50
CA VAL A 49 -5.97 -6.86 -3.11
C VAL A 49 -5.48 -6.77 -4.54
N LYS A 50 -4.52 -7.59 -4.90
CA LYS A 50 -4.00 -7.64 -6.26
C LYS A 50 -3.65 -6.27 -6.80
N LEU A 51 -2.86 -5.55 -6.02
CA LEU A 51 -2.38 -4.23 -6.39
C LEU A 51 -3.46 -3.15 -6.43
N ARG A 52 -4.64 -3.46 -5.93
CA ARG A 52 -5.71 -2.47 -5.88
C ARG A 52 -5.85 -1.98 -4.46
N MET A 53 -5.78 -0.69 -4.29
CA MET A 53 -5.89 -0.09 -2.96
C MET A 53 -7.22 0.62 -2.86
N VAL A 54 -7.93 0.33 -1.78
CA VAL A 54 -9.22 0.96 -1.52
C VAL A 54 -9.19 1.46 -0.10
N LYS A 55 -9.77 2.62 0.14
CA LYS A 55 -9.86 3.11 1.50
C LYS A 55 -10.84 2.26 2.28
N SER A 56 -10.41 1.83 3.45
CA SER A 56 -11.27 1.03 4.30
C SER A 56 -12.19 1.95 5.07
N LYS A 57 -13.40 1.53 5.27
CA LYS A 57 -14.34 2.35 5.99
C LYS A 57 -14.34 2.12 7.47
#